data_f33d38aa02d074ad3fa063bd287ac143
#
_entry.id   f33d38aa02d074ad3fa063bd287ac143
#
_cell.length_a   1.000
_cell.length_b   1.000
_cell.length_c   1.000
_cell.angle_alpha   90.00
_cell.angle_beta   90.00
_cell.angle_gamma   90.00
#
_symmetry.space_group_name_H-M   'P 1'
#
loop_
_entity.id
_entity.type
_entity.pdbx_description
1 polymer ?
#
loop_
_entity_poly.entity_id
_entity_poly.type
_entity_poly.pdbx_seq_one_letter_code
_entity_poly.pdbx_strand_id
1 'polypeptide(L)'
;LMKKIIIFSLIILFFTKTQNVFSSTDTFTVDNIEVTGTINDQNYKNRQLDTAFRKGFEKLISSIVKREDQKELFSTDLKTVKLLLSNYRIVEESTKGNEHKLIINITFDRNLVSQFLFKKNISYAEVKKLEVIIYPIVISNSELSMFSKNKFFQEWNDNKDFENITFMLPVEDLDD
;
A
#
# COMPACT_ATOMS: atom_id res chain seq x y z
N LEU A 1 -34.90 31.89 19.83
CA LEU A 1 -35.01 30.43 19.61
C LEU A 1 -34.22 29.99 18.35
N MET A 2 -34.40 30.65 17.20
CA MET A 2 -33.74 30.33 15.92
C MET A 2 -32.22 30.32 15.97
N LYS A 3 -31.57 31.31 16.60
CA LYS A 3 -30.10 31.33 16.72
C LYS A 3 -29.50 30.11 17.46
N LYS A 4 -30.21 29.61 18.51
CA LYS A 4 -29.78 28.41 19.25
C LYS A 4 -29.89 27.13 18.41
N ILE A 5 -30.93 27.03 17.56
CA ILE A 5 -31.15 25.90 16.65
C ILE A 5 -30.05 25.86 15.57
N ILE A 6 -29.66 27.03 15.02
CA ILE A 6 -28.59 27.14 14.01
C ILE A 6 -27.23 26.69 14.60
N ILE A 7 -26.90 27.12 15.83
CA ILE A 7 -25.69 26.74 16.51
C ILE A 7 -25.67 25.24 16.80
N PHE A 8 -26.76 24.67 17.22
CA PHE A 8 -26.89 23.23 17.50
C PHE A 8 -26.75 22.39 16.21
N SER A 9 -27.35 22.85 15.10
CA SER A 9 -27.19 22.23 13.78
C SER A 9 -25.74 22.30 13.28
N LEU A 10 -25.03 23.40 13.52
CA LEU A 10 -23.62 23.56 13.14
C LEU A 10 -22.70 22.61 13.94
N ILE A 11 -23.01 22.40 15.23
CA ILE A 11 -22.25 21.48 16.09
C ILE A 11 -22.45 20.03 15.63
N ILE A 12 -23.65 19.62 15.22
CA ILE A 12 -23.90 18.27 14.70
C ILE A 12 -23.10 18.00 13.42
N LEU A 13 -22.94 19.00 12.54
CA LEU A 13 -22.12 18.89 11.32
C LEU A 13 -20.64 18.66 11.61
N PHE A 14 -20.11 19.16 12.73
CA PHE A 14 -18.73 18.93 13.15
C PHE A 14 -18.47 17.53 13.75
N PHE A 15 -19.53 16.84 14.19
CA PHE A 15 -19.43 15.49 14.76
C PHE A 15 -19.64 14.36 13.75
N THR A 16 -19.90 14.67 12.48
CA THR A 16 -19.80 13.65 11.45
C THR A 16 -18.32 13.30 11.28
N LYS A 17 -17.86 12.33 12.09
CA LYS A 17 -16.58 11.67 11.82
C LYS A 17 -16.69 11.12 10.40
N THR A 18 -15.91 11.70 9.49
CA THR A 18 -15.64 11.03 8.22
C THR A 18 -15.02 9.69 8.59
N GLN A 19 -15.82 8.63 8.53
CA GLN A 19 -15.26 7.29 8.58
C GLN A 19 -14.25 7.24 7.45
N ASN A 20 -13.04 6.87 7.77
CA ASN A 20 -12.06 6.52 6.77
C ASN A 20 -12.73 5.45 5.91
N VAL A 21 -13.17 5.85 4.71
CA VAL A 21 -13.53 4.89 3.70
C VAL A 21 -12.26 4.07 3.52
N PHE A 22 -12.26 2.84 3.99
CA PHE A 22 -11.22 1.88 3.70
C PHE A 22 -11.17 1.77 2.18
N SER A 23 -10.28 2.55 1.59
CA SER A 23 -9.94 2.39 0.20
C SER A 23 -9.32 0.99 0.12
N SER A 24 -10.06 0.05 -0.44
CA SER A 24 -9.47 -1.21 -0.86
C SER A 24 -8.23 -0.84 -1.65
N THR A 25 -7.06 -1.18 -1.14
CA THR A 25 -5.80 -0.91 -1.84
C THR A 25 -5.91 -1.55 -3.20
N ASP A 26 -6.03 -0.72 -4.23
CA ASP A 26 -6.14 -1.20 -5.60
C ASP A 26 -4.86 -1.96 -5.91
N THR A 27 -4.98 -3.20 -6.42
CA THR A 27 -3.86 -4.06 -6.80
C THR A 27 -2.84 -3.33 -7.69
N PHE A 28 -3.30 -2.32 -8.44
CA PHE A 28 -2.48 -1.50 -9.35
C PHE A 28 -1.89 -0.25 -8.68
N THR A 29 -2.05 -0.09 -7.37
CA THR A 29 -1.39 0.96 -6.58
C THR A 29 -0.24 0.35 -5.78
N VAL A 30 0.93 0.94 -5.93
CA VAL A 30 2.15 0.55 -5.22
C VAL A 30 2.53 1.67 -4.27
N ASP A 31 2.43 1.38 -2.99
CA ASP A 31 2.67 2.36 -1.93
C ASP A 31 4.12 2.36 -1.45
N ASN A 32 4.53 3.51 -0.90
CA ASN A 32 5.79 3.71 -0.17
C ASN A 32 7.04 3.31 -0.98
N ILE A 33 7.10 3.71 -2.24
CA ILE A 33 8.32 3.56 -3.03
C ILE A 33 9.33 4.62 -2.59
N GLU A 34 10.38 4.16 -1.94
CA GLU A 34 11.47 4.99 -1.48
C GLU A 34 12.62 5.06 -2.51
N VAL A 35 13.05 6.29 -2.79
CA VAL A 35 14.22 6.56 -3.62
C VAL A 35 15.07 7.63 -2.95
N THR A 36 16.36 7.36 -2.83
CA THR A 36 17.37 8.32 -2.40
C THR A 36 18.28 8.68 -3.56
N GLY A 37 18.83 9.88 -3.54
CA GLY A 37 19.76 10.32 -4.57
C GLY A 37 20.47 11.61 -4.17
N THR A 38 21.53 11.93 -4.89
CA THR A 38 22.34 13.13 -4.64
C THR A 38 21.84 14.30 -5.47
N ILE A 39 21.77 15.48 -4.87
CA ILE A 39 21.47 16.74 -5.54
C ILE A 39 22.74 17.19 -6.27
N ASN A 40 22.85 16.89 -7.54
CA ASN A 40 24.03 17.18 -8.37
C ASN A 40 23.76 18.16 -9.52
N ASP A 41 22.49 18.31 -9.92
CA ASP A 41 22.04 19.24 -10.95
C ASP A 41 20.54 19.52 -10.84
N GLN A 42 20.00 20.38 -11.72
CA GLN A 42 18.58 20.76 -11.73
C GLN A 42 17.63 19.58 -12.10
N ASN A 43 18.13 18.52 -12.71
CA ASN A 43 17.32 17.39 -13.16
C ASN A 43 17.28 16.19 -12.18
N TYR A 44 17.90 16.33 -10.99
CA TYR A 44 17.97 15.23 -10.02
C TYR A 44 16.59 14.68 -9.64
N LYS A 45 15.59 15.53 -9.45
CA LYS A 45 14.22 15.10 -9.12
C LYS A 45 13.60 14.26 -10.23
N ASN A 46 13.78 14.64 -11.48
CA ASN A 46 13.26 13.84 -12.60
C ASN A 46 13.91 12.46 -12.66
N ARG A 47 15.22 12.36 -12.43
CA ARG A 47 15.91 11.07 -12.35
C ARG A 47 15.42 10.21 -11.19
N GLN A 48 15.13 10.81 -10.04
CA GLN A 48 14.55 10.10 -8.90
C GLN A 48 13.14 9.61 -9.20
N LEU A 49 12.28 10.43 -9.81
CA LEU A 49 10.96 10.01 -10.25
C LEU A 49 11.06 8.86 -11.26
N ASP A 50 11.98 8.93 -12.20
CA ASP A 50 12.21 7.88 -13.18
C ASP A 50 12.64 6.56 -12.52
N THR A 51 13.50 6.64 -11.52
CA THR A 51 13.90 5.49 -10.70
C THR A 51 12.73 4.94 -9.88
N ALA A 52 11.91 5.82 -9.31
CA ALA A 52 10.73 5.42 -8.55
C ALA A 52 9.69 4.72 -9.43
N PHE A 53 9.44 5.23 -10.64
CA PHE A 53 8.49 4.60 -11.57
C PHE A 53 8.96 3.21 -11.99
N ARG A 54 10.25 3.02 -12.22
CA ARG A 54 10.83 1.70 -12.51
C ARG A 54 10.66 0.74 -11.33
N LYS A 55 11.06 1.16 -10.13
CA LYS A 55 10.87 0.36 -8.90
C LYS A 55 9.41 0.02 -8.65
N GLY A 56 8.51 0.99 -8.84
CA GLY A 56 7.07 0.78 -8.70
C GLY A 56 6.54 -0.23 -9.70
N PHE A 57 6.96 -0.15 -10.95
CA PHE A 57 6.59 -1.12 -11.99
C PHE A 57 7.10 -2.52 -11.65
N GLU A 58 8.36 -2.66 -11.26
CA GLU A 58 8.94 -3.94 -10.87
C GLU A 58 8.19 -4.56 -9.68
N LYS A 59 7.81 -3.74 -8.68
CA LYS A 59 7.02 -4.19 -7.52
C LYS A 59 5.61 -4.61 -7.93
N LEU A 60 4.94 -3.85 -8.82
CA LEU A 60 3.64 -4.24 -9.38
C LEU A 60 3.75 -5.59 -10.10
N ILE A 61 4.68 -5.72 -11.05
CA ILE A 61 4.87 -6.95 -11.83
C ILE A 61 5.17 -8.14 -10.89
N SER A 62 5.99 -7.94 -9.87
CA SER A 62 6.31 -8.98 -8.89
C SER A 62 5.08 -9.48 -8.13
N SER A 63 4.08 -8.61 -7.93
CA SER A 63 2.86 -8.95 -7.20
C SER A 63 1.78 -9.63 -8.05
N ILE A 64 1.73 -9.35 -9.36
CA ILE A 64 0.62 -9.82 -10.22
C ILE A 64 1.04 -10.87 -11.25
N VAL A 65 2.34 -11.01 -11.54
CA VAL A 65 2.85 -11.90 -12.60
C VAL A 65 3.70 -13.02 -12.01
N LYS A 66 3.61 -14.21 -12.58
CA LYS A 66 4.42 -15.37 -12.18
C LYS A 66 5.92 -15.07 -12.33
N ARG A 67 6.74 -15.57 -11.40
CA ARG A 67 8.19 -15.33 -11.35
C ARG A 67 8.92 -15.64 -12.67
N GLU A 68 8.44 -16.63 -13.40
CA GLU A 68 9.04 -17.06 -14.67
C GLU A 68 8.97 -15.96 -15.74
N ASP A 69 7.88 -15.19 -15.77
CA ASP A 69 7.62 -14.16 -16.77
C ASP A 69 8.14 -12.77 -16.35
N GLN A 70 8.49 -12.57 -15.07
CA GLN A 70 8.89 -11.26 -14.52
C GLN A 70 10.16 -10.73 -15.18
N LYS A 71 11.14 -11.61 -15.45
CA LYS A 71 12.46 -11.20 -15.95
C LYS A 71 12.37 -10.45 -17.30
N GLU A 72 11.49 -10.89 -18.18
CA GLU A 72 11.24 -10.20 -19.44
C GLU A 72 10.64 -8.81 -19.21
N LEU A 73 9.68 -8.71 -18.29
CA LEU A 73 8.97 -7.47 -18.01
C LEU A 73 9.86 -6.43 -17.31
N PHE A 74 10.79 -6.84 -16.48
CA PHE A 74 11.75 -5.92 -15.83
C PHE A 74 12.66 -5.21 -16.83
N SER A 75 12.84 -5.74 -18.04
CA SER A 75 13.59 -5.09 -19.11
C SER A 75 12.76 -4.07 -19.91
N THR A 76 11.49 -3.85 -19.54
CA THR A 76 10.61 -2.85 -20.19
C THR A 76 11.24 -1.46 -20.11
N ASP A 77 11.24 -0.75 -21.23
CA ASP A 77 11.80 0.60 -21.28
C ASP A 77 10.97 1.60 -20.45
N LEU A 78 11.66 2.63 -19.93
CA LEU A 78 11.05 3.61 -19.04
C LEU A 78 9.92 4.40 -19.69
N LYS A 79 9.99 4.64 -21.00
CA LYS A 79 8.94 5.35 -21.73
C LYS A 79 7.64 4.55 -21.70
N THR A 80 7.72 3.25 -21.94
CA THR A 80 6.59 2.33 -21.82
C THR A 80 6.06 2.29 -20.38
N VAL A 81 6.93 2.18 -19.38
CA VAL A 81 6.51 2.23 -17.96
C VAL A 81 5.72 3.50 -17.65
N LYS A 82 6.19 4.67 -18.12
CA LYS A 82 5.50 5.95 -17.93
C LYS A 82 4.12 6.00 -18.60
N LEU A 83 3.95 5.32 -19.74
CA LEU A 83 2.64 5.23 -20.42
C LEU A 83 1.63 4.37 -19.67
N LEU A 84 2.09 3.47 -18.81
CA LEU A 84 1.23 2.63 -17.98
C LEU A 84 0.78 3.32 -16.68
N LEU A 85 1.34 4.48 -16.34
CA LEU A 85 0.98 5.23 -15.13
C LEU A 85 -0.39 5.90 -15.29
N SER A 86 -1.21 5.80 -14.27
CA SER A 86 -2.41 6.63 -14.11
C SER A 86 -2.07 7.94 -13.39
N ASN A 87 -1.45 7.82 -12.22
CA ASN A 87 -1.00 8.95 -11.42
C ASN A 87 0.09 8.54 -10.42
N TYR A 88 0.67 9.52 -9.75
CA TYR A 88 1.53 9.32 -8.59
C TYR A 88 1.33 10.44 -7.57
N ARG A 89 1.66 10.16 -6.30
CA ARG A 89 1.59 11.13 -5.22
C ARG A 89 2.86 11.06 -4.38
N ILE A 90 3.51 12.21 -4.19
CA ILE A 90 4.61 12.34 -3.23
C ILE A 90 4.01 12.30 -1.82
N VAL A 91 4.44 11.33 -1.02
CA VAL A 91 4.02 11.13 0.38
C VAL A 91 4.96 11.89 1.31
N GLU A 92 6.26 11.78 1.05
CA GLU A 92 7.31 12.44 1.82
C GLU A 92 8.44 12.88 0.89
N GLU A 93 8.96 14.08 1.14
CA GLU A 93 10.15 14.60 0.48
C GLU A 93 11.03 15.24 1.55
N SER A 94 12.27 14.83 1.64
CA SER A 94 13.22 15.38 2.61
C SER A 94 14.62 15.51 2.03
N THR A 95 15.36 16.50 2.53
CA THR A 95 16.73 16.78 2.11
C THR A 95 17.63 16.89 3.32
N LYS A 96 18.76 16.15 3.29
CA LYS A 96 19.78 16.22 4.32
C LYS A 96 21.16 16.45 3.68
N GLY A 97 21.66 17.68 3.79
CA GLY A 97 22.88 18.08 3.07
C GLY A 97 22.68 17.99 1.56
N ASN A 98 23.46 17.15 0.90
CA ASN A 98 23.38 16.91 -0.55
C ASN A 98 22.59 15.64 -0.92
N GLU A 99 22.00 14.98 0.06
CA GLU A 99 21.18 13.79 -0.14
C GLU A 99 19.70 14.19 -0.12
N HIS A 100 18.95 13.68 -1.10
CA HIS A 100 17.52 13.89 -1.23
C HIS A 100 16.80 12.55 -1.18
N LYS A 101 15.79 12.45 -0.31
CA LYS A 101 14.92 11.29 -0.16
C LYS A 101 13.52 11.62 -0.64
N LEU A 102 12.94 10.69 -1.38
CA LEU A 102 11.59 10.77 -1.92
C LEU A 102 10.83 9.48 -1.62
N ILE A 103 9.63 9.60 -1.03
CA ILE A 103 8.69 8.49 -0.87
C ILE A 103 7.45 8.83 -1.68
N ILE A 104 7.06 7.93 -2.59
CA ILE A 104 5.92 8.13 -3.47
C ILE A 104 5.00 6.92 -3.50
N ASN A 105 3.72 7.16 -3.69
CA ASN A 105 2.73 6.17 -4.08
C ASN A 105 2.49 6.30 -5.58
N ILE A 106 2.43 5.18 -6.28
CA ILE A 106 2.30 5.12 -7.74
C ILE A 106 1.08 4.28 -8.08
N THR A 107 0.17 4.82 -8.88
CA THR A 107 -0.98 4.10 -9.41
C THR A 107 -0.80 3.87 -10.90
N PHE A 108 -0.89 2.62 -11.32
CA PHE A 108 -0.86 2.21 -12.73
C PHE A 108 -2.29 2.09 -13.26
N ASP A 109 -2.47 2.39 -14.55
CA ASP A 109 -3.75 2.19 -15.21
C ASP A 109 -3.98 0.69 -15.47
N ARG A 110 -5.00 0.14 -14.81
CA ARG A 110 -5.37 -1.27 -14.90
C ARG A 110 -5.55 -1.73 -16.35
N ASN A 111 -6.25 -0.96 -17.15
CA ASN A 111 -6.56 -1.33 -18.53
C ASN A 111 -5.31 -1.34 -19.39
N LEU A 112 -4.44 -0.33 -19.22
CA LEU A 112 -3.19 -0.25 -19.98
C LEU A 112 -2.21 -1.36 -19.58
N VAL A 113 -2.06 -1.65 -18.29
CA VAL A 113 -1.24 -2.78 -17.81
C VAL A 113 -1.79 -4.11 -18.33
N SER A 114 -3.10 -4.33 -18.23
CA SER A 114 -3.76 -5.53 -18.75
C SER A 114 -3.51 -5.74 -20.24
N GLN A 115 -3.71 -4.68 -21.03
CA GLN A 115 -3.44 -4.72 -22.49
C GLN A 115 -1.96 -4.96 -22.80
N PHE A 116 -1.05 -4.35 -22.03
CA PHE A 116 0.38 -4.54 -22.18
C PHE A 116 0.79 -6.00 -21.94
N LEU A 117 0.31 -6.61 -20.84
CA LEU A 117 0.57 -8.01 -20.52
C LEU A 117 -0.08 -8.96 -21.54
N PHE A 118 -1.31 -8.68 -21.97
CA PHE A 118 -2.00 -9.46 -23.00
C PHE A 118 -1.24 -9.49 -24.34
N LYS A 119 -0.73 -8.33 -24.79
CA LYS A 119 0.10 -8.25 -26.02
C LYS A 119 1.38 -9.08 -25.95
N LYS A 120 1.86 -9.33 -24.73
CA LYS A 120 3.04 -10.18 -24.49
C LYS A 120 2.69 -11.65 -24.23
N ASN A 121 1.40 -12.01 -24.28
CA ASN A 121 0.89 -13.34 -23.91
C ASN A 121 1.22 -13.75 -22.46
N ILE A 122 1.31 -12.79 -21.57
CA ILE A 122 1.61 -13.01 -20.14
C ILE A 122 0.32 -12.94 -19.34
N SER A 123 0.04 -14.01 -18.60
CA SER A 123 -1.07 -14.07 -17.67
C SER A 123 -0.73 -13.41 -16.35
N TYR A 124 -1.70 -12.72 -15.75
CA TYR A 124 -1.55 -12.11 -14.43
C TYR A 124 -2.73 -12.44 -13.53
N ALA A 125 -2.54 -12.30 -12.23
CA ALA A 125 -3.59 -12.45 -11.23
C ALA A 125 -3.65 -11.18 -10.36
N GLU A 126 -4.86 -10.69 -10.12
CA GLU A 126 -5.04 -9.61 -9.15
C GLU A 126 -5.05 -10.21 -7.74
N VAL A 127 -4.00 -9.91 -6.99
CA VAL A 127 -3.90 -10.35 -5.61
C VAL A 127 -4.61 -9.32 -4.74
N LYS A 128 -5.79 -9.66 -4.24
CA LYS A 128 -6.45 -8.85 -3.22
C LYS A 128 -5.73 -9.04 -1.89
N LYS A 129 -5.42 -7.95 -1.22
CA LYS A 129 -5.03 -8.02 0.20
C LYS A 129 -6.20 -8.61 0.98
N LEU A 130 -5.96 -9.70 1.67
CA LEU A 130 -6.93 -10.35 2.53
C LEU A 130 -6.72 -9.87 3.96
N GLU A 131 -7.77 -9.33 4.56
CA GLU A 131 -7.83 -9.08 5.99
C GLU A 131 -8.52 -10.27 6.63
N VAL A 132 -7.78 -10.99 7.46
CA VAL A 132 -8.26 -12.21 8.12
C VAL A 132 -8.39 -11.94 9.61
N ILE A 133 -9.61 -12.00 10.13
CA ILE A 133 -9.84 -11.93 11.59
C ILE A 133 -9.56 -13.31 12.16
N ILE A 134 -8.66 -13.38 13.14
CA ILE A 134 -8.32 -14.62 13.81
C ILE A 134 -8.62 -14.53 15.31
N TYR A 135 -9.04 -15.66 15.88
CA TYR A 135 -9.23 -15.86 17.31
C TYR A 135 -8.16 -16.82 17.83
N PRO A 136 -6.97 -16.34 18.20
CA PRO A 136 -5.93 -17.20 18.72
C PRO A 136 -6.25 -17.55 20.18
N ILE A 137 -6.55 -18.81 20.45
CA ILE A 137 -6.78 -19.31 21.80
C ILE A 137 -5.65 -20.30 22.12
N VAL A 138 -4.84 -19.98 23.13
CA VAL A 138 -3.79 -20.87 23.63
C VAL A 138 -4.08 -21.23 25.07
N ILE A 139 -4.10 -22.54 25.35
CA ILE A 139 -4.25 -23.09 26.69
C ILE A 139 -2.89 -23.69 27.11
N SER A 140 -2.27 -23.12 28.12
CA SER A 140 -1.02 -23.61 28.68
C SER A 140 -1.12 -23.66 30.20
N ASN A 141 -0.78 -24.79 30.80
CA ASN A 141 -0.81 -24.99 32.25
C ASN A 141 -2.14 -24.58 32.93
N SER A 142 -3.27 -24.85 32.25
CA SER A 142 -4.62 -24.46 32.70
C SER A 142 -4.89 -22.93 32.66
N GLU A 143 -3.99 -22.14 32.07
CA GLU A 143 -4.21 -20.73 31.80
C GLU A 143 -4.62 -20.53 30.37
N LEU A 144 -5.61 -19.65 30.18
CA LEU A 144 -6.13 -19.25 28.87
C LEU A 144 -5.45 -17.95 28.43
N SER A 145 -4.73 -17.99 27.30
CA SER A 145 -4.20 -16.80 26.66
C SER A 145 -4.98 -16.50 25.39
N MET A 146 -5.57 -15.32 25.32
CA MET A 146 -6.33 -14.84 24.16
C MET A 146 -5.76 -13.52 23.68
N PHE A 147 -6.11 -13.13 22.44
CA PHE A 147 -5.82 -11.82 21.86
C PHE A 147 -4.33 -11.48 21.78
N SER A 148 -3.99 -10.21 22.00
CA SER A 148 -2.64 -9.65 21.81
C SER A 148 -1.56 -10.24 22.73
N LYS A 149 -1.94 -10.84 23.87
CA LYS A 149 -1.00 -11.51 24.78
C LYS A 149 -0.51 -12.87 24.27
N ASN A 150 -1.05 -13.32 23.15
CA ASN A 150 -0.73 -14.60 22.56
C ASN A 150 0.50 -14.47 21.64
N LYS A 151 1.59 -15.18 21.97
CA LYS A 151 2.82 -15.21 21.19
C LYS A 151 2.60 -15.67 19.74
N PHE A 152 1.66 -16.56 19.50
CA PHE A 152 1.31 -17.06 18.18
C PHE A 152 0.88 -15.93 17.24
N PHE A 153 0.05 -15.01 17.74
CA PHE A 153 -0.40 -13.86 16.97
C PHE A 153 0.75 -12.91 16.64
N GLN A 154 1.64 -12.66 17.62
CA GLN A 154 2.80 -11.79 17.41
C GLN A 154 3.73 -12.36 16.33
N GLU A 155 4.05 -13.65 16.41
CA GLU A 155 4.93 -14.31 15.45
C GLU A 155 4.33 -14.33 14.03
N TRP A 156 3.03 -14.44 13.87
CA TRP A 156 2.37 -14.42 12.57
C TRP A 156 2.43 -13.03 11.90
N ASN A 157 2.22 -11.96 12.64
CA ASN A 157 2.27 -10.61 12.09
C ASN A 157 3.70 -10.13 11.82
N ASP A 158 4.69 -10.67 12.55
CA ASP A 158 6.10 -10.38 12.31
C ASP A 158 6.66 -11.13 11.09
N ASN A 159 5.94 -12.14 10.62
CA ASN A 159 6.35 -12.93 9.45
C ASN A 159 6.01 -12.20 8.14
N LYS A 160 7.04 -11.68 7.47
CA LYS A 160 6.93 -10.95 6.20
C LYS A 160 6.57 -11.80 4.99
N ASP A 161 6.46 -13.11 5.14
CA ASP A 161 6.12 -14.03 4.04
C ASP A 161 4.66 -13.88 3.58
N PHE A 162 3.84 -13.17 4.34
CA PHE A 162 2.42 -12.93 4.05
C PHE A 162 2.14 -11.49 3.61
N GLU A 163 2.86 -10.98 2.61
CA GLU A 163 2.69 -9.60 2.13
C GLU A 163 1.24 -9.22 1.75
N ASN A 164 0.41 -10.21 1.40
CA ASN A 164 -0.97 -10.01 0.94
C ASN A 164 -2.03 -10.44 1.95
N ILE A 165 -1.63 -10.84 3.16
CA ILE A 165 -2.55 -11.24 4.22
C ILE A 165 -2.21 -10.43 5.46
N THR A 166 -3.21 -9.73 6.00
CA THR A 166 -3.11 -9.04 7.29
C THR A 166 -3.99 -9.78 8.28
N PHE A 167 -3.39 -10.27 9.34
CA PHE A 167 -4.12 -10.88 10.45
C PHE A 167 -4.53 -9.81 11.44
N MET A 168 -5.82 -9.78 11.76
CA MET A 168 -6.40 -8.86 12.73
C MET A 168 -7.01 -9.65 13.87
N LEU A 169 -6.93 -9.10 15.09
CA LEU A 169 -7.72 -9.57 16.23
C LEU A 169 -9.11 -8.93 16.16
N PRO A 170 -10.14 -9.62 16.64
CA PRO A 170 -11.42 -8.99 16.89
C PRO A 170 -11.26 -7.85 17.90
N VAL A 171 -12.11 -6.86 17.81
CA VAL A 171 -12.15 -5.77 18.80
C VAL A 171 -12.55 -6.37 20.14
N GLU A 172 -11.70 -6.20 21.16
CA GLU A 172 -12.05 -6.53 22.54
C GLU A 172 -13.06 -5.48 23.00
N ASP A 173 -14.31 -5.87 23.17
CA ASP A 173 -15.28 -5.05 23.90
C ASP A 173 -15.05 -5.33 25.38
N LEU A 174 -14.42 -4.39 26.09
CA LEU A 174 -14.06 -4.54 27.49
C LEU A 174 -15.18 -4.09 28.45
N ASP A 175 -16.38 -3.84 27.94
CA ASP A 175 -17.50 -3.30 28.72
C ASP A 175 -18.57 -4.37 29.11
N ASP A 176 -18.15 -5.64 29.34
CA ASP A 176 -19.01 -6.65 29.97
C ASP A 176 -18.44 -7.16 31.27
#